data_999211294a33d2b773575216e2f3dac2
#
_entry.id   999211294a33d2b773575216e2f3dac2
#
_cell.length_a   1.000
_cell.length_b   1.000
_cell.length_c   1.000
_cell.angle_alpha   90.00
_cell.angle_beta   90.00
_cell.angle_gamma   90.00
#
_symmetry.space_group_name_H-M   'P 1'
#
loop_
_entity.id
_entity.type
_entity.pdbx_description
1 polymer ?
#
loop_
_entity_poly.entity_id
_entity_poly.type
_entity_poly.pdbx_seq_one_letter_code
_entity_poly.pdbx_strand_id
1 'polypeptide(L)'
;VRDALLGRQAKDRDWVVVGATPQQMLEAGFVPVGRDFPVFLHPRTKEEYALARTERKSAPGYHGFAFHAAPDVTLEQDLARRDLTINAMARGADGVLVDPFGGSRDLRERVLRHVGEAFAEDPVRLLRLSRFAARYADFTVAEPTQELLRRLVDEGEVDALVPERVWQELARGLMEPRPSRMLEVLRGCGALARLLPEVERLFGVPQPEQHHPEIDTGVHLLMVLDQCARRHAPLAVRWACLVHDLGKGTTPREQWPRHLGHEQRSAKLARAAAERLRVPTECRELADVVAREHGHVHRSGELGPAATLRLLVRCDALRRPERFEQVLQACECDARGRTGLEDRPYPPRERLARALACVLGVDTAAAAEAAAARGARGPQIGEAVQHAREQALVRTLVQGLVQGLVPGQAQEVGR
;
A
#
# COMPACT_ATOMS: atom_id res chain seq x y z
N VAL A 1 23.02 5.89 10.46
CA VAL A 1 23.96 6.81 9.81
C VAL A 1 23.23 7.60 8.73
N ARG A 2 22.69 6.97 7.68
CA ARG A 2 22.01 7.59 6.56
C ARG A 2 20.98 8.67 6.96
N ASP A 3 20.04 8.32 7.85
CA ASP A 3 18.96 9.24 8.24
C ASP A 3 19.50 10.47 8.98
N ALA A 4 20.56 10.30 9.81
CA ALA A 4 21.25 11.42 10.46
C ALA A 4 21.94 12.35 9.44
N LEU A 5 22.56 11.80 8.39
CA LEU A 5 23.17 12.60 7.32
C LEU A 5 22.12 13.39 6.49
N LEU A 6 20.88 12.90 6.44
CA LEU A 6 19.74 13.58 5.82
C LEU A 6 19.02 14.55 6.78
N GLY A 7 19.53 14.77 8.00
CA GLY A 7 18.88 15.61 9.01
C GLY A 7 17.58 15.01 9.55
N ARG A 8 17.35 13.71 9.38
CA ARG A 8 16.16 13.00 9.87
C ARG A 8 16.46 12.34 11.21
N GLN A 9 15.48 12.29 12.09
CA GLN A 9 15.59 11.54 13.32
C GLN A 9 15.65 10.04 13.01
N ALA A 10 16.73 9.36 13.45
CA ALA A 10 16.82 7.91 13.36
C ALA A 10 15.82 7.27 14.32
N LYS A 11 15.04 6.31 13.84
CA LYS A 11 14.10 5.55 14.68
C LYS A 11 14.80 4.44 15.42
N ASP A 12 15.77 3.79 14.76
CA ASP A 12 16.48 2.62 15.24
C ASP A 12 17.98 2.82 15.07
N ARG A 13 18.76 2.12 15.90
CA ARG A 13 20.22 2.02 15.78
C ARG A 13 20.59 0.56 15.63
N ASP A 14 21.24 0.26 14.51
CA ASP A 14 21.81 -1.05 14.22
C ASP A 14 23.30 -0.96 14.49
N TRP A 15 23.82 -1.88 15.29
CA TRP A 15 25.23 -1.94 15.64
C TRP A 15 25.90 -3.10 14.91
N VAL A 16 27.07 -2.85 14.35
CA VAL A 16 27.96 -3.88 13.81
C VAL A 16 29.12 -4.09 14.77
N VAL A 17 29.35 -5.33 15.16
CA VAL A 17 30.47 -5.72 16.04
C VAL A 17 31.52 -6.43 15.18
N VAL A 18 32.72 -5.89 15.15
CA VAL A 18 33.88 -6.43 14.44
C VAL A 18 34.85 -7.07 15.43
N GLY A 19 35.44 -8.19 15.09
CA GLY A 19 36.47 -8.84 15.90
C GLY A 19 35.97 -9.68 17.07
N ALA A 20 34.62 -9.92 17.14
CA ALA A 20 34.05 -10.75 18.22
C ALA A 20 33.47 -12.07 17.68
N THR A 21 33.39 -13.05 18.56
CA THR A 21 32.72 -14.33 18.32
C THR A 21 31.32 -14.34 18.95
N PRO A 22 30.39 -15.22 18.47
CA PRO A 22 29.11 -15.42 19.14
C PRO A 22 29.23 -15.78 20.63
N GLN A 23 30.25 -16.54 20.98
CA GLN A 23 30.50 -16.94 22.37
C GLN A 23 30.85 -15.73 23.24
N GLN A 24 31.70 -14.83 22.77
CA GLN A 24 32.04 -13.59 23.48
C GLN A 24 30.82 -12.67 23.67
N MET A 25 29.91 -12.62 22.69
CA MET A 25 28.68 -11.86 22.84
C MET A 25 27.77 -12.43 23.95
N LEU A 26 27.65 -13.76 24.02
CA LEU A 26 26.89 -14.45 25.09
C LEU A 26 27.52 -14.20 26.47
N GLU A 27 28.85 -14.34 26.59
CA GLU A 27 29.60 -14.07 27.83
C GLU A 27 29.47 -12.62 28.31
N ALA A 28 29.34 -11.67 27.36
CA ALA A 28 29.04 -10.26 27.64
C ALA A 28 27.55 -10.01 27.98
N GLY A 29 26.72 -11.04 28.04
CA GLY A 29 25.32 -10.97 28.44
C GLY A 29 24.35 -10.54 27.33
N PHE A 30 24.76 -10.53 26.05
CA PHE A 30 23.87 -10.27 24.93
C PHE A 30 22.97 -11.49 24.66
N VAL A 31 21.74 -11.23 24.24
CA VAL A 31 20.71 -12.26 24.00
C VAL A 31 20.61 -12.54 22.49
N PRO A 32 20.88 -13.77 22.03
CA PRO A 32 20.80 -14.09 20.60
C PRO A 32 19.35 -14.01 20.09
N VAL A 33 19.16 -13.49 18.86
CA VAL A 33 17.88 -13.38 18.19
C VAL A 33 17.94 -14.12 16.85
N GLY A 34 17.04 -15.06 16.64
CA GLY A 34 16.99 -15.88 15.43
C GLY A 34 17.93 -17.09 15.48
N ARG A 35 17.63 -18.08 14.64
CA ARG A 35 18.41 -19.34 14.57
C ARG A 35 19.59 -19.30 13.60
N ASP A 36 19.48 -18.45 12.57
CA ASP A 36 20.37 -18.52 11.41
C ASP A 36 21.30 -17.28 11.29
N PHE A 37 21.07 -16.23 12.12
CA PHE A 37 21.83 -14.97 12.01
C PHE A 37 22.51 -14.62 13.32
N PRO A 38 23.81 -14.23 13.30
CA PRO A 38 24.51 -13.79 14.49
C PRO A 38 24.11 -12.36 14.90
N VAL A 39 22.82 -12.18 15.23
CA VAL A 39 22.26 -10.94 15.74
C VAL A 39 21.91 -11.14 17.22
N PHE A 40 22.22 -10.15 18.03
CA PHE A 40 22.06 -10.16 19.48
C PHE A 40 21.35 -8.89 19.94
N LEU A 41 20.54 -8.99 20.99
CA LEU A 41 19.96 -7.85 21.66
C LEU A 41 20.84 -7.44 22.86
N HIS A 42 21.11 -6.16 22.98
CA HIS A 42 21.75 -5.63 24.16
C HIS A 42 20.89 -5.86 25.39
N PRO A 43 21.42 -6.37 26.54
CA PRO A 43 20.62 -6.83 27.67
C PRO A 43 19.73 -5.74 28.29
N ARG A 44 20.17 -4.48 28.28
CA ARG A 44 19.43 -3.33 28.84
C ARG A 44 18.66 -2.53 27.81
N THR A 45 19.33 -2.08 26.71
CA THR A 45 18.72 -1.16 25.74
C THR A 45 17.86 -1.86 24.70
N LYS A 46 18.01 -3.19 24.54
CA LYS A 46 17.33 -4.00 23.51
C LYS A 46 17.67 -3.60 22.06
N GLU A 47 18.68 -2.75 21.88
CA GLU A 47 19.22 -2.43 20.55
C GLU A 47 19.85 -3.67 19.91
N GLU A 48 19.79 -3.75 18.59
CA GLU A 48 20.31 -4.88 17.81
C GLU A 48 21.82 -4.71 17.54
N TYR A 49 22.57 -5.77 17.83
CA TYR A 49 24.00 -5.91 17.59
C TYR A 49 24.23 -7.10 16.69
N ALA A 50 24.70 -6.88 15.47
CA ALA A 50 25.07 -7.92 14.53
C ALA A 50 26.58 -8.09 14.46
N LEU A 51 27.07 -9.33 14.47
CA LEU A 51 28.48 -9.58 14.15
C LEU A 51 28.75 -9.27 12.68
N ALA A 52 29.91 -8.68 12.41
CA ALA A 52 30.39 -8.48 11.05
C ALA A 52 30.47 -9.85 10.35
N ARG A 53 29.95 -9.91 9.11
CA ARG A 53 29.85 -11.17 8.37
C ARG A 53 29.99 -10.97 6.87
N THR A 54 30.41 -12.02 6.20
CA THR A 54 30.27 -12.19 4.75
C THR A 54 29.15 -13.16 4.45
N GLU A 55 28.54 -13.00 3.29
CA GLU A 55 27.46 -13.86 2.78
C GLU A 55 27.93 -14.47 1.46
N ARG A 56 27.64 -15.76 1.23
CA ARG A 56 27.87 -16.41 -0.06
C ARG A 56 26.63 -17.19 -0.46
N LYS A 57 26.17 -16.99 -1.68
CA LYS A 57 25.08 -17.79 -2.27
C LYS A 57 25.63 -19.21 -2.52
N SER A 58 25.04 -20.20 -1.86
CA SER A 58 25.42 -21.62 -1.99
C SER A 58 24.41 -22.43 -2.81
N ALA A 59 23.17 -21.91 -3.00
CA ALA A 59 22.10 -22.51 -3.79
C ALA A 59 21.07 -21.44 -4.23
N PRO A 60 20.23 -21.71 -5.22
CA PRO A 60 19.09 -20.83 -5.55
C PRO A 60 18.09 -20.71 -4.39
N GLY A 61 17.50 -19.51 -4.20
CA GLY A 61 16.45 -19.26 -3.21
C GLY A 61 16.96 -18.83 -1.83
N TYR A 62 16.00 -18.61 -0.90
CA TYR A 62 16.23 -18.01 0.42
C TYR A 62 17.16 -18.83 1.36
N HIS A 63 17.11 -20.16 1.30
CA HIS A 63 17.94 -21.04 2.14
C HIS A 63 19.33 -21.31 1.57
N GLY A 64 19.67 -20.67 0.44
CA GLY A 64 20.93 -20.85 -0.27
C GLY A 64 22.06 -19.92 0.16
N PHE A 65 22.02 -19.34 1.37
CA PHE A 65 23.10 -18.48 1.88
C PHE A 65 23.90 -19.18 2.97
N ALA A 66 25.21 -19.22 2.80
CA ALA A 66 26.16 -19.53 3.85
C ALA A 66 26.67 -18.21 4.46
N PHE A 67 26.46 -18.06 5.76
CA PHE A 67 26.95 -16.92 6.52
C PHE A 67 28.26 -17.29 7.18
N HIS A 68 29.26 -16.43 6.99
CA HIS A 68 30.54 -16.57 7.68
C HIS A 68 30.73 -15.34 8.58
N ALA A 69 30.51 -15.53 9.88
CA ALA A 69 30.78 -14.54 10.91
C ALA A 69 31.98 -15.02 11.73
N ALA A 70 33.11 -14.37 11.54
CA ALA A 70 34.35 -14.69 12.22
C ALA A 70 35.08 -13.39 12.60
N PRO A 71 35.96 -13.42 13.61
CA PRO A 71 36.68 -12.22 14.07
C PRO A 71 37.54 -11.53 13.02
N ASP A 72 37.93 -12.22 11.95
CA ASP A 72 38.73 -11.72 10.83
C ASP A 72 37.88 -10.95 9.78
N VAL A 73 36.56 -11.00 9.86
CA VAL A 73 35.67 -10.23 8.96
C VAL A 73 35.76 -8.74 9.28
N THR A 74 36.19 -7.96 8.31
CA THR A 74 36.36 -6.51 8.46
C THR A 74 35.03 -5.77 8.31
N LEU A 75 34.98 -4.51 8.79
CA LEU A 75 33.81 -3.65 8.60
C LEU A 75 33.52 -3.42 7.12
N GLU A 76 34.53 -3.20 6.30
CA GLU A 76 34.38 -3.00 4.84
C GLU A 76 33.74 -4.21 4.16
N GLN A 77 34.13 -5.42 4.57
CA GLN A 77 33.54 -6.65 4.06
C GLN A 77 32.06 -6.78 4.44
N ASP A 78 31.68 -6.40 5.66
CA ASP A 78 30.27 -6.35 6.06
C ASP A 78 29.48 -5.27 5.29
N LEU A 79 30.08 -4.11 5.05
CA LEU A 79 29.46 -3.03 4.27
C LEU A 79 29.32 -3.41 2.77
N ALA A 80 30.30 -4.15 2.22
CA ALA A 80 30.31 -4.56 0.81
C ALA A 80 29.12 -5.47 0.41
N ARG A 81 28.61 -6.28 1.35
CA ARG A 81 27.47 -7.17 1.10
C ARG A 81 26.11 -6.48 1.18
N ARG A 82 26.04 -5.19 1.55
CA ARG A 82 24.79 -4.45 1.70
C ARG A 82 24.15 -4.11 0.34
N ASP A 83 22.87 -3.72 0.38
CA ASP A 83 22.09 -3.46 -0.83
C ASP A 83 22.53 -2.17 -1.56
N LEU A 84 22.51 -1.03 -0.86
CA LEU A 84 22.74 0.30 -1.43
C LEU A 84 23.90 1.01 -0.75
N THR A 85 24.65 1.82 -1.51
CA THR A 85 25.77 2.64 -0.99
C THR A 85 25.32 3.51 0.19
N ILE A 86 24.11 4.10 0.12
CA ILE A 86 23.54 4.91 1.17
C ILE A 86 23.23 4.12 2.46
N ASN A 87 23.18 2.80 2.40
CA ASN A 87 23.02 1.89 3.53
C ASN A 87 24.35 1.22 3.94
N ALA A 88 25.42 1.40 3.16
CA ALA A 88 26.74 0.81 3.36
C ALA A 88 27.73 1.81 4.01
N MET A 89 27.25 2.53 5.00
CA MET A 89 28.03 3.47 5.81
C MET A 89 27.92 3.10 7.29
N ALA A 90 29.00 3.26 8.03
CA ALA A 90 29.03 3.11 9.47
C ALA A 90 29.61 4.37 10.14
N ARG A 91 29.37 4.52 11.44
CA ARG A 91 30.03 5.54 12.25
C ARG A 91 30.69 4.86 13.43
N GLY A 92 32.00 5.08 13.57
CA GLY A 92 32.78 4.57 14.68
C GLY A 92 32.36 5.16 16.02
N ALA A 93 32.84 4.58 17.12
CA ALA A 93 32.63 5.11 18.48
C ALA A 93 33.25 6.51 18.67
N ASP A 94 34.28 6.82 17.92
CA ASP A 94 34.96 8.12 17.81
C ASP A 94 34.17 9.17 17.00
N GLY A 95 33.03 8.76 16.42
CA GLY A 95 32.18 9.59 15.56
C GLY A 95 32.64 9.68 14.11
N VAL A 96 33.76 9.05 13.75
CA VAL A 96 34.28 9.07 12.37
C VAL A 96 33.36 8.27 11.44
N LEU A 97 33.06 8.86 10.27
CA LEU A 97 32.28 8.21 9.23
C LEU A 97 33.16 7.25 8.42
N VAL A 98 32.75 5.99 8.36
CA VAL A 98 33.34 4.96 7.48
C VAL A 98 32.42 4.80 6.27
N ASP A 99 32.87 5.20 5.09
CA ASP A 99 32.09 5.24 3.84
C ASP A 99 32.93 4.75 2.65
N PRO A 100 33.25 3.45 2.59
CA PRO A 100 34.14 2.91 1.55
C PRO A 100 33.50 2.89 0.17
N PHE A 101 32.17 3.00 0.06
CA PHE A 101 31.41 2.90 -1.19
C PHE A 101 30.80 4.23 -1.67
N GLY A 102 31.11 5.34 -0.99
CA GLY A 102 30.67 6.68 -1.39
C GLY A 102 29.18 6.96 -1.14
N GLY A 103 28.58 6.30 -0.15
CA GLY A 103 27.18 6.50 0.21
C GLY A 103 26.83 7.94 0.62
N SER A 104 27.77 8.66 1.26
CA SER A 104 27.57 10.08 1.60
C SER A 104 27.54 10.99 0.37
N ARG A 105 28.30 10.65 -0.69
CA ARG A 105 28.21 11.33 -1.98
C ARG A 105 26.86 11.05 -2.64
N ASP A 106 26.46 9.77 -2.75
CA ASP A 106 25.20 9.38 -3.35
C ASP A 106 23.98 9.97 -2.60
N LEU A 107 24.07 10.17 -1.27
CA LEU A 107 23.06 10.91 -0.50
C LEU A 107 22.95 12.37 -0.93
N ARG A 108 24.08 13.08 -1.11
CA ARG A 108 24.09 14.50 -1.53
C ARG A 108 23.59 14.64 -2.98
N GLU A 109 23.98 13.72 -3.85
CA GLU A 109 23.58 13.68 -5.26
C GLU A 109 22.19 13.09 -5.47
N ARG A 110 21.56 12.58 -4.41
CA ARG A 110 20.22 11.93 -4.44
C ARG A 110 20.17 10.75 -5.40
N VAL A 111 21.12 9.82 -5.26
CA VAL A 111 21.26 8.65 -6.12
C VAL A 111 21.09 7.37 -5.30
N LEU A 112 20.29 6.44 -5.82
CA LEU A 112 20.19 5.06 -5.36
C LEU A 112 21.12 4.20 -6.21
N ARG A 113 22.22 3.74 -5.61
CA ARG A 113 23.24 2.92 -6.25
C ARG A 113 23.45 1.65 -5.46
N HIS A 114 23.51 0.50 -6.12
CA HIS A 114 23.93 -0.76 -5.49
C HIS A 114 25.41 -0.69 -5.09
N VAL A 115 25.77 -1.45 -4.05
CA VAL A 115 27.16 -1.44 -3.54
C VAL A 115 28.11 -2.16 -4.48
N GLY A 116 27.72 -3.35 -4.97
CA GLY A 116 28.54 -4.18 -5.83
C GLY A 116 27.80 -5.43 -6.27
N GLU A 117 28.55 -6.40 -6.84
CA GLU A 117 28.00 -7.64 -7.43
C GLU A 117 27.20 -8.49 -6.41
N ALA A 118 27.53 -8.40 -5.11
CA ALA A 118 26.77 -9.06 -4.05
C ALA A 118 25.27 -8.65 -4.02
N PHE A 119 24.90 -7.53 -4.64
CA PHE A 119 23.50 -7.13 -4.79
C PHE A 119 22.66 -8.20 -5.50
N ALA A 120 23.23 -8.83 -6.52
CA ALA A 120 22.55 -9.86 -7.32
C ALA A 120 22.31 -11.17 -6.56
N GLU A 121 22.99 -11.41 -5.45
CA GLU A 121 22.84 -12.64 -4.68
C GLU A 121 21.45 -12.80 -4.05
N ASP A 122 20.80 -11.67 -3.66
CA ASP A 122 19.44 -11.68 -3.12
C ASP A 122 18.49 -10.79 -3.97
N PRO A 123 17.69 -11.38 -4.85
CA PRO A 123 16.79 -10.63 -5.73
C PRO A 123 15.76 -9.76 -4.99
N VAL A 124 15.50 -10.00 -3.70
CA VAL A 124 14.65 -9.11 -2.87
C VAL A 124 15.24 -7.71 -2.77
N ARG A 125 16.55 -7.55 -2.97
CA ARG A 125 17.20 -6.22 -2.96
C ARG A 125 16.65 -5.30 -4.06
N LEU A 126 16.17 -5.86 -5.18
CA LEU A 126 15.43 -5.12 -6.21
C LEU A 126 14.15 -4.48 -5.62
N LEU A 127 13.35 -5.24 -4.87
CA LEU A 127 12.15 -4.72 -4.20
C LEU A 127 12.50 -3.69 -3.12
N ARG A 128 13.58 -3.94 -2.36
CA ARG A 128 14.09 -3.01 -1.35
C ARG A 128 14.50 -1.68 -1.98
N LEU A 129 15.25 -1.71 -3.09
CA LEU A 129 15.62 -0.51 -3.83
C LEU A 129 14.37 0.26 -4.31
N SER A 130 13.39 -0.45 -4.88
CA SER A 130 12.14 0.16 -5.34
C SER A 130 11.37 0.81 -4.20
N ARG A 131 11.36 0.20 -3.01
CA ARG A 131 10.82 0.81 -1.78
C ARG A 131 11.62 2.05 -1.36
N PHE A 132 12.95 2.02 -1.44
CA PHE A 132 13.76 3.22 -1.15
C PHE A 132 13.48 4.36 -2.13
N ALA A 133 13.18 4.07 -3.40
CA ALA A 133 12.71 5.09 -4.35
C ALA A 133 11.37 5.71 -3.91
N ALA A 134 10.45 4.92 -3.35
CA ALA A 134 9.21 5.45 -2.77
C ALA A 134 9.43 6.31 -1.51
N ARG A 135 10.46 5.96 -0.70
CA ARG A 135 10.85 6.71 0.51
C ARG A 135 11.59 8.00 0.22
N TYR A 136 12.44 7.98 -0.80
CA TYR A 136 13.28 9.10 -1.26
C TYR A 136 12.85 9.47 -2.68
N ALA A 137 11.67 10.08 -2.80
CA ALA A 137 10.99 10.32 -4.07
C ALA A 137 11.78 11.19 -5.07
N ASP A 138 12.70 11.99 -4.56
CA ASP A 138 13.58 12.89 -5.30
C ASP A 138 14.93 12.25 -5.67
N PHE A 139 15.13 10.95 -5.31
CA PHE A 139 16.33 10.20 -5.69
C PHE A 139 16.13 9.51 -7.04
N THR A 140 17.19 9.49 -7.84
CA THR A 140 17.27 8.75 -9.11
C THR A 140 17.97 7.42 -8.91
N VAL A 141 17.66 6.42 -9.73
CA VAL A 141 18.41 5.16 -9.74
C VAL A 141 19.57 5.29 -10.69
N ALA A 142 20.79 4.98 -10.24
CA ALA A 142 22.01 5.03 -11.07
C ALA A 142 21.89 4.07 -12.27
N GLU A 143 22.37 4.49 -13.45
CA GLU A 143 22.26 3.69 -14.69
C GLU A 143 22.86 2.27 -14.55
N PRO A 144 24.08 2.06 -13.98
CA PRO A 144 24.57 0.69 -13.77
C PRO A 144 23.66 -0.15 -12.86
N THR A 145 22.95 0.50 -11.95
CA THR A 145 21.98 -0.18 -11.08
C THR A 145 20.71 -0.55 -11.85
N GLN A 146 20.20 0.33 -12.72
CA GLN A 146 19.06 0.00 -13.58
C GLN A 146 19.37 -1.18 -14.51
N GLU A 147 20.57 -1.21 -15.09
CA GLU A 147 21.06 -2.32 -15.92
C GLU A 147 21.10 -3.64 -15.12
N LEU A 148 21.64 -3.59 -13.88
CA LEU A 148 21.65 -4.75 -13.00
C LEU A 148 20.22 -5.23 -12.68
N LEU A 149 19.28 -4.33 -12.39
CA LEU A 149 17.88 -4.70 -12.12
C LEU A 149 17.24 -5.37 -13.34
N ARG A 150 17.46 -4.85 -14.57
CA ARG A 150 16.94 -5.46 -15.80
C ARG A 150 17.52 -6.87 -15.99
N ARG A 151 18.84 -7.01 -15.83
CA ARG A 151 19.52 -8.31 -15.90
C ARG A 151 18.91 -9.35 -14.94
N LEU A 152 18.67 -8.99 -13.69
CA LEU A 152 18.04 -9.89 -12.71
C LEU A 152 16.63 -10.34 -13.13
N VAL A 153 15.87 -9.45 -13.77
CA VAL A 153 14.54 -9.78 -14.31
C VAL A 153 14.67 -10.71 -15.53
N ASP A 154 15.57 -10.41 -16.44
CA ASP A 154 15.79 -11.20 -17.67
C ASP A 154 16.31 -12.61 -17.37
N GLU A 155 17.15 -12.75 -16.36
CA GLU A 155 17.67 -14.03 -15.85
C GLU A 155 16.63 -14.83 -15.05
N GLY A 156 15.43 -14.25 -14.77
CA GLY A 156 14.35 -14.93 -14.07
C GLY A 156 14.52 -15.00 -12.54
N GLU A 157 15.50 -14.32 -11.97
CA GLU A 157 15.76 -14.34 -10.51
C GLU A 157 14.57 -13.81 -9.70
N VAL A 158 13.78 -12.89 -10.28
CA VAL A 158 12.58 -12.32 -9.65
C VAL A 158 11.46 -13.35 -9.53
N ASP A 159 11.40 -14.35 -10.42
CA ASP A 159 10.36 -15.38 -10.41
C ASP A 159 10.53 -16.40 -9.28
N ALA A 160 11.76 -16.52 -8.77
CA ALA A 160 12.10 -17.40 -7.65
C ALA A 160 11.83 -16.76 -6.27
N LEU A 161 11.33 -15.52 -6.24
CA LEU A 161 11.07 -14.83 -4.98
C LEU A 161 9.92 -15.47 -4.19
N VAL A 162 10.13 -15.67 -2.90
CA VAL A 162 9.11 -16.17 -1.98
C VAL A 162 8.00 -15.13 -1.82
N PRO A 163 6.72 -15.51 -2.01
CA PRO A 163 5.59 -14.57 -1.99
C PRO A 163 5.52 -13.69 -0.75
N GLU A 164 5.84 -14.23 0.42
CA GLU A 164 5.81 -13.50 1.68
C GLU A 164 6.86 -12.38 1.72
N ARG A 165 8.05 -12.61 1.14
CA ARG A 165 9.10 -11.58 1.03
C ARG A 165 8.70 -10.48 0.03
N VAL A 166 8.06 -10.87 -1.08
CA VAL A 166 7.50 -9.91 -2.05
C VAL A 166 6.44 -9.04 -1.37
N TRP A 167 5.50 -9.67 -0.67
CA TRP A 167 4.46 -8.95 0.05
C TRP A 167 5.03 -7.99 1.10
N GLN A 168 6.00 -8.43 1.88
CA GLN A 168 6.61 -7.58 2.92
C GLN A 168 7.22 -6.29 2.36
N GLU A 169 7.98 -6.38 1.27
CA GLU A 169 8.58 -5.19 0.66
C GLU A 169 7.54 -4.34 -0.08
N LEU A 170 6.57 -4.97 -0.75
CA LEU A 170 5.45 -4.27 -1.39
C LEU A 170 4.60 -3.52 -0.36
N ALA A 171 4.23 -4.16 0.75
CA ALA A 171 3.45 -3.54 1.81
C ALA A 171 4.18 -2.35 2.44
N ARG A 172 5.49 -2.50 2.72
CA ARG A 172 6.32 -1.39 3.23
C ARG A 172 6.42 -0.26 2.21
N GLY A 173 6.59 -0.59 0.92
CA GLY A 173 6.68 0.39 -0.15
C GLY A 173 5.37 1.16 -0.36
N LEU A 174 4.22 0.48 -0.26
CA LEU A 174 2.91 1.14 -0.27
C LEU A 174 2.76 2.13 0.88
N MET A 175 3.40 1.91 2.02
CA MET A 175 3.33 2.80 3.20
C MET A 175 4.34 3.96 3.16
N GLU A 176 5.24 4.00 2.19
CA GLU A 176 6.20 5.10 2.02
C GLU A 176 5.51 6.39 1.52
N PRO A 177 6.19 7.55 1.57
CA PRO A 177 5.62 8.85 1.20
C PRO A 177 5.14 8.96 -0.25
N ARG A 178 5.79 8.26 -1.19
CA ARG A 178 5.45 8.29 -2.62
C ARG A 178 5.45 6.91 -3.24
N PRO A 179 4.41 6.10 -2.98
CA PRO A 179 4.35 4.70 -3.42
C PRO A 179 4.36 4.53 -4.94
N SER A 180 3.94 5.54 -5.71
CA SER A 180 4.04 5.55 -7.17
C SER A 180 5.46 5.26 -7.65
N ARG A 181 6.48 5.83 -7.00
CA ARG A 181 7.88 5.66 -7.37
C ARG A 181 8.37 4.21 -7.30
N MET A 182 7.84 3.42 -6.33
CA MET A 182 8.12 1.98 -6.28
C MET A 182 7.65 1.28 -7.55
N LEU A 183 6.40 1.54 -7.99
CA LEU A 183 5.86 0.92 -9.20
C LEU A 183 6.58 1.39 -10.45
N GLU A 184 6.97 2.66 -10.53
CA GLU A 184 7.75 3.19 -11.65
C GLU A 184 9.10 2.49 -11.79
N VAL A 185 9.83 2.25 -10.68
CA VAL A 185 11.11 1.53 -10.69
C VAL A 185 10.89 0.07 -11.09
N LEU A 186 9.90 -0.62 -10.50
CA LEU A 186 9.56 -2.00 -10.84
C LEU A 186 9.17 -2.15 -12.31
N ARG A 187 8.44 -1.18 -12.85
CA ARG A 187 8.04 -1.15 -14.26
C ARG A 187 9.25 -0.89 -15.17
N GLY A 188 10.08 0.08 -14.83
CA GLY A 188 11.27 0.47 -15.60
C GLY A 188 12.32 -0.64 -15.78
N CYS A 189 12.37 -1.59 -14.85
CA CYS A 189 13.22 -2.78 -14.97
C CYS A 189 12.48 -4.04 -15.42
N GLY A 190 11.16 -3.99 -15.68
CA GLY A 190 10.35 -5.14 -16.10
C GLY A 190 9.84 -6.03 -14.95
N ALA A 191 10.24 -5.77 -13.71
CA ALA A 191 9.83 -6.58 -12.56
C ALA A 191 8.31 -6.49 -12.27
N LEU A 192 7.66 -5.35 -12.57
CA LEU A 192 6.22 -5.20 -12.38
C LEU A 192 5.43 -6.22 -13.19
N ALA A 193 5.83 -6.47 -14.44
CA ALA A 193 5.19 -7.44 -15.32
C ALA A 193 5.32 -8.90 -14.80
N ARG A 194 6.36 -9.19 -14.04
CA ARG A 194 6.59 -10.53 -13.43
C ARG A 194 5.83 -10.68 -12.11
N LEU A 195 5.87 -9.68 -11.25
CA LEU A 195 5.32 -9.75 -9.89
C LEU A 195 3.82 -9.42 -9.83
N LEU A 196 3.39 -8.41 -10.59
CA LEU A 196 2.01 -7.90 -10.64
C LEU A 196 1.60 -7.63 -12.09
N PRO A 197 1.51 -8.67 -12.94
CA PRO A 197 1.14 -8.51 -14.36
C PRO A 197 -0.22 -7.86 -14.55
N GLU A 198 -1.12 -8.01 -13.57
CA GLU A 198 -2.43 -7.37 -13.58
C GLU A 198 -2.34 -5.84 -13.49
N VAL A 199 -1.37 -5.34 -12.71
CA VAL A 199 -1.08 -3.91 -12.58
C VAL A 199 -0.38 -3.38 -13.83
N GLU A 200 0.62 -4.11 -14.35
CA GLU A 200 1.33 -3.71 -15.58
C GLU A 200 0.36 -3.51 -16.76
N ARG A 201 -0.67 -4.34 -16.87
CA ARG A 201 -1.67 -4.26 -17.94
C ARG A 201 -2.54 -3.01 -17.93
N LEU A 202 -2.52 -2.21 -16.85
CA LEU A 202 -3.27 -0.96 -16.77
C LEU A 202 -2.61 0.17 -17.57
N PHE A 203 -1.31 0.10 -17.77
CA PHE A 203 -0.59 1.12 -18.52
C PHE A 203 -0.88 1.02 -20.02
N GLY A 204 -1.17 2.15 -20.65
CA GLY A 204 -1.58 2.22 -22.04
C GLY A 204 -3.08 1.93 -22.26
N VAL A 205 -3.87 1.73 -21.21
CA VAL A 205 -5.32 1.51 -21.28
C VAL A 205 -6.04 2.85 -21.08
N PRO A 206 -6.75 3.36 -22.13
CA PRO A 206 -7.40 4.67 -22.03
C PRO A 206 -8.71 4.61 -21.24
N GLN A 207 -9.02 5.68 -20.53
CA GLN A 207 -10.30 5.95 -19.86
C GLN A 207 -10.97 7.19 -20.48
N PRO A 208 -12.28 7.43 -20.22
CA PRO A 208 -12.97 8.62 -20.70
C PRO A 208 -12.36 9.90 -20.13
N GLU A 209 -11.84 10.78 -20.98
CA GLU A 209 -11.17 12.03 -20.62
C GLU A 209 -12.02 12.95 -19.73
N GLN A 210 -13.35 12.96 -19.94
CA GLN A 210 -14.28 13.78 -19.15
C GLN A 210 -14.26 13.44 -17.65
N HIS A 211 -13.84 12.23 -17.30
CA HIS A 211 -13.78 11.76 -15.91
C HIS A 211 -12.33 11.55 -15.44
N HIS A 212 -11.41 11.36 -16.37
CA HIS A 212 -10.00 11.05 -16.11
C HIS A 212 -9.10 11.87 -17.07
N PRO A 213 -8.77 13.13 -16.69
CA PRO A 213 -7.93 13.99 -17.55
C PRO A 213 -6.56 13.40 -17.86
N GLU A 214 -6.05 12.51 -17.01
CA GLU A 214 -4.81 11.75 -17.21
C GLU A 214 -4.93 10.66 -18.29
N ILE A 215 -6.14 10.29 -18.68
CA ILE A 215 -6.53 9.29 -19.69
C ILE A 215 -6.01 7.87 -19.40
N ASP A 216 -4.72 7.69 -19.13
CA ASP A 216 -4.08 6.38 -18.90
C ASP A 216 -4.43 5.82 -17.51
N THR A 217 -4.97 4.58 -17.49
CA THR A 217 -5.40 3.92 -16.22
C THR A 217 -4.21 3.62 -15.30
N GLY A 218 -3.03 3.32 -15.85
CA GLY A 218 -1.83 3.08 -15.04
C GLY A 218 -1.31 4.36 -14.41
N VAL A 219 -1.33 5.48 -15.16
CA VAL A 219 -0.98 6.81 -14.63
C VAL A 219 -1.96 7.22 -13.53
N HIS A 220 -3.27 7.03 -13.76
CA HIS A 220 -4.29 7.23 -12.74
C HIS A 220 -3.99 6.47 -11.46
N LEU A 221 -3.68 5.16 -11.57
CA LEU A 221 -3.33 4.32 -10.42
C LEU A 221 -2.17 4.89 -9.60
N LEU A 222 -1.11 5.38 -10.26
CA LEU A 222 0.03 6.00 -9.58
C LEU A 222 -0.41 7.22 -8.76
N MET A 223 -1.26 8.07 -9.34
CA MET A 223 -1.81 9.25 -8.67
C MET A 223 -2.71 8.87 -7.47
N VAL A 224 -3.54 7.84 -7.61
CA VAL A 224 -4.38 7.31 -6.52
C VAL A 224 -3.53 6.86 -5.34
N LEU A 225 -2.44 6.13 -5.58
CA LEU A 225 -1.55 5.68 -4.52
C LEU A 225 -0.85 6.84 -3.80
N ASP A 226 -0.44 7.87 -4.52
CA ASP A 226 0.14 9.06 -3.92
C ASP A 226 -0.90 9.86 -3.11
N GLN A 227 -2.17 9.87 -3.52
CA GLN A 227 -3.27 10.41 -2.71
C GLN A 227 -3.48 9.60 -1.42
N CYS A 228 -3.38 8.27 -1.47
CA CYS A 228 -3.42 7.45 -0.27
C CYS A 228 -2.30 7.83 0.72
N ALA A 229 -1.10 8.10 0.22
CA ALA A 229 0.03 8.52 1.05
C ALA A 229 -0.20 9.90 1.68
N ARG A 230 -0.64 10.89 0.90
CA ARG A 230 -0.98 12.25 1.39
C ARG A 230 -2.04 12.24 2.49
N ARG A 231 -2.99 11.29 2.41
CA ARG A 231 -4.11 11.15 3.36
C ARG A 231 -3.82 10.19 4.49
N HIS A 232 -2.58 9.73 4.63
CA HIS A 232 -2.16 8.79 5.66
C HIS A 232 -3.05 7.53 5.72
N ALA A 233 -3.54 7.07 4.55
CA ALA A 233 -4.40 5.91 4.46
C ALA A 233 -3.68 4.66 4.99
N PRO A 234 -4.38 3.77 5.72
CA PRO A 234 -3.80 2.52 6.22
C PRO A 234 -3.50 1.55 5.08
N LEU A 235 -2.67 0.54 5.35
CA LEU A 235 -2.20 -0.43 4.36
C LEU A 235 -3.35 -1.10 3.59
N ALA A 236 -4.43 -1.49 4.29
CA ALA A 236 -5.57 -2.13 3.65
C ALA A 236 -6.22 -1.24 2.57
N VAL A 237 -6.33 0.08 2.83
CA VAL A 237 -6.84 1.06 1.85
C VAL A 237 -5.88 1.20 0.68
N ARG A 238 -4.57 1.30 0.92
CA ARG A 238 -3.56 1.44 -0.15
C ARG A 238 -3.51 0.20 -1.04
N TRP A 239 -3.63 -0.99 -0.46
CA TRP A 239 -3.76 -2.24 -1.21
C TRP A 239 -5.05 -2.26 -2.03
N ALA A 240 -6.19 -1.90 -1.42
CA ALA A 240 -7.46 -1.84 -2.13
C ALA A 240 -7.39 -0.88 -3.33
N CYS A 241 -6.79 0.30 -3.15
CA CYS A 241 -6.56 1.27 -4.23
C CYS A 241 -5.61 0.73 -5.31
N LEU A 242 -4.57 -0.05 -4.95
CA LEU A 242 -3.68 -0.67 -5.94
C LEU A 242 -4.42 -1.63 -6.88
N VAL A 243 -5.46 -2.31 -6.39
CA VAL A 243 -6.09 -3.42 -7.13
C VAL A 243 -7.54 -3.17 -7.57
N HIS A 244 -8.13 -1.99 -7.26
CA HIS A 244 -9.56 -1.75 -7.49
C HIS A 244 -9.97 -1.80 -8.96
N ASP A 245 -9.10 -1.39 -9.85
CA ASP A 245 -9.36 -1.19 -11.29
C ASP A 245 -8.67 -2.21 -12.21
N LEU A 246 -8.10 -3.29 -11.67
CA LEU A 246 -7.36 -4.30 -12.46
C LEU A 246 -8.16 -4.85 -13.65
N GLY A 247 -9.49 -4.89 -13.53
CA GLY A 247 -10.40 -5.34 -14.59
C GLY A 247 -10.39 -4.46 -15.84
N LYS A 248 -9.98 -3.19 -15.74
CA LYS A 248 -9.84 -2.30 -16.90
C LYS A 248 -8.76 -2.80 -17.86
N GLY A 249 -7.65 -3.35 -17.33
CA GLY A 249 -6.56 -3.94 -18.11
C GLY A 249 -6.93 -5.20 -18.89
N THR A 250 -8.14 -5.75 -18.69
CA THR A 250 -8.66 -6.92 -19.43
C THR A 250 -9.82 -6.58 -20.38
N THR A 251 -10.12 -5.30 -20.55
CA THR A 251 -11.17 -4.86 -21.46
C THR A 251 -10.69 -4.97 -22.90
N PRO A 252 -11.45 -5.63 -23.80
CA PRO A 252 -11.13 -5.66 -25.22
C PRO A 252 -11.00 -4.24 -25.80
N ARG A 253 -10.05 -4.06 -26.71
CA ARG A 253 -9.74 -2.74 -27.29
C ARG A 253 -10.93 -2.08 -27.99
N GLU A 254 -11.81 -2.89 -28.56
CA GLU A 254 -13.01 -2.46 -29.27
C GLU A 254 -14.04 -1.79 -28.34
N GLN A 255 -13.91 -2.02 -27.02
CA GLN A 255 -14.78 -1.43 -25.99
C GLN A 255 -14.19 -0.17 -25.37
N TRP A 256 -12.93 0.16 -25.68
CA TRP A 256 -12.28 1.35 -25.15
C TRP A 256 -12.97 2.64 -25.60
N PRO A 257 -13.00 3.66 -24.77
CA PRO A 257 -12.52 3.77 -23.37
C PRO A 257 -13.55 3.32 -22.32
N ARG A 258 -14.57 2.56 -22.69
CA ARG A 258 -15.60 2.03 -21.78
C ARG A 258 -15.17 0.68 -21.22
N HIS A 259 -15.22 0.55 -19.91
CA HIS A 259 -14.76 -0.67 -19.20
C HIS A 259 -15.94 -1.39 -18.54
N LEU A 260 -16.96 -1.74 -19.32
CA LEU A 260 -18.18 -2.36 -18.78
C LEU A 260 -17.88 -3.64 -17.99
N GLY A 261 -18.38 -3.69 -16.75
CA GLY A 261 -18.20 -4.83 -15.85
C GLY A 261 -16.75 -5.03 -15.36
N HIS A 262 -15.93 -3.98 -15.41
CA HIS A 262 -14.56 -4.05 -14.87
C HIS A 262 -14.54 -4.35 -13.38
N GLU A 263 -15.55 -3.92 -12.63
CA GLU A 263 -15.63 -4.09 -11.17
C GLU A 263 -15.57 -5.58 -10.78
N GLN A 264 -16.36 -6.43 -11.47
CA GLN A 264 -16.39 -7.88 -11.21
C GLN A 264 -15.07 -8.54 -11.63
N ARG A 265 -14.48 -8.10 -12.76
CA ARG A 265 -13.17 -8.57 -13.22
C ARG A 265 -12.07 -8.14 -12.25
N SER A 266 -12.12 -6.88 -11.76
CA SER A 266 -11.18 -6.37 -10.76
C SER A 266 -11.20 -7.20 -9.49
N ALA A 267 -12.39 -7.48 -8.93
CA ALA A 267 -12.53 -8.29 -7.71
C ALA A 267 -11.93 -9.70 -7.91
N LYS A 268 -12.13 -10.33 -9.07
CA LYS A 268 -11.54 -11.63 -9.39
C LYS A 268 -10.02 -11.57 -9.48
N LEU A 269 -9.46 -10.57 -10.19
CA LEU A 269 -8.02 -10.40 -10.37
C LEU A 269 -7.34 -10.00 -9.05
N ALA A 270 -7.95 -9.11 -8.27
CA ALA A 270 -7.45 -8.71 -6.96
C ALA A 270 -7.34 -9.90 -5.99
N ARG A 271 -8.34 -10.80 -6.01
CA ARG A 271 -8.32 -12.03 -5.22
C ARG A 271 -7.16 -12.95 -5.64
N ALA A 272 -7.00 -13.20 -6.93
CA ALA A 272 -5.93 -14.05 -7.45
C ALA A 272 -4.54 -13.49 -7.13
N ALA A 273 -4.33 -12.17 -7.30
CA ALA A 273 -3.09 -11.50 -6.93
C ALA A 273 -2.81 -11.60 -5.42
N ALA A 274 -3.84 -11.40 -4.59
CA ALA A 274 -3.73 -11.48 -3.13
C ALA A 274 -3.43 -12.90 -2.62
N GLU A 275 -3.99 -13.92 -3.24
CA GLU A 275 -3.69 -15.34 -2.92
C GLU A 275 -2.26 -15.68 -3.32
N ARG A 276 -1.82 -15.28 -4.52
CA ARG A 276 -0.44 -15.48 -5.01
C ARG A 276 0.59 -14.83 -4.11
N LEU A 277 0.34 -13.62 -3.62
CA LEU A 277 1.26 -12.84 -2.79
C LEU A 277 1.08 -13.06 -1.28
N ARG A 278 0.18 -13.93 -0.86
CA ARG A 278 -0.10 -14.19 0.56
C ARG A 278 -0.52 -12.92 1.33
N VAL A 279 -1.30 -12.06 0.70
CA VAL A 279 -1.80 -10.82 1.29
C VAL A 279 -2.68 -11.11 2.50
N PRO A 280 -2.58 -10.37 3.62
CA PRO A 280 -3.41 -10.56 4.82
C PRO A 280 -4.91 -10.41 4.53
N THR A 281 -5.71 -11.14 5.31
CA THR A 281 -7.18 -11.22 5.13
C THR A 281 -7.86 -9.86 5.16
N GLU A 282 -7.46 -8.97 6.08
CA GLU A 282 -8.00 -7.62 6.17
C GLU A 282 -7.85 -6.83 4.86
N CYS A 283 -6.65 -6.86 4.26
CA CYS A 283 -6.39 -6.20 2.98
C CYS A 283 -7.20 -6.83 1.84
N ARG A 284 -7.34 -8.17 1.82
CA ARG A 284 -8.10 -8.90 0.81
C ARG A 284 -9.60 -8.58 0.85
N GLU A 285 -10.19 -8.60 2.05
CA GLU A 285 -11.61 -8.32 2.25
C GLU A 285 -11.98 -6.90 1.85
N LEU A 286 -11.15 -5.91 2.24
CA LEU A 286 -11.39 -4.53 1.85
C LEU A 286 -11.26 -4.35 0.33
N ALA A 287 -10.24 -4.93 -0.29
CA ALA A 287 -10.02 -4.83 -1.72
C ALA A 287 -11.17 -5.44 -2.54
N ASP A 288 -11.74 -6.57 -2.11
CA ASP A 288 -12.91 -7.19 -2.78
C ASP A 288 -14.11 -6.26 -2.77
N VAL A 289 -14.40 -5.63 -1.63
CA VAL A 289 -15.52 -4.68 -1.50
C VAL A 289 -15.27 -3.42 -2.34
N VAL A 290 -14.08 -2.82 -2.26
CA VAL A 290 -13.74 -1.61 -3.03
C VAL A 290 -13.82 -1.89 -4.52
N ALA A 291 -13.24 -2.99 -4.99
CA ALA A 291 -13.27 -3.37 -6.41
C ALA A 291 -14.71 -3.49 -6.95
N ARG A 292 -15.63 -4.07 -6.17
CA ARG A 292 -17.04 -4.27 -6.59
C ARG A 292 -17.88 -3.01 -6.52
N GLU A 293 -17.65 -2.16 -5.53
CA GLU A 293 -18.64 -1.16 -5.13
C GLU A 293 -18.16 0.29 -5.33
N HIS A 294 -16.88 0.55 -5.67
CA HIS A 294 -16.37 1.93 -5.82
C HIS A 294 -17.20 2.75 -6.82
N GLY A 295 -17.62 2.15 -7.95
CA GLY A 295 -18.46 2.82 -8.94
C GLY A 295 -19.83 3.21 -8.40
N HIS A 296 -20.44 2.41 -7.50
CA HIS A 296 -21.69 2.74 -6.83
C HIS A 296 -21.48 3.82 -5.77
N VAL A 297 -20.37 3.79 -5.05
CA VAL A 297 -19.99 4.82 -4.06
C VAL A 297 -19.85 6.17 -4.76
N HIS A 298 -19.14 6.25 -5.87
CA HIS A 298 -18.95 7.49 -6.63
C HIS A 298 -20.29 8.10 -7.09
N ARG A 299 -21.22 7.24 -7.54
CA ARG A 299 -22.56 7.66 -7.99
C ARG A 299 -23.61 7.67 -6.89
N SER A 300 -23.20 7.64 -5.62
CA SER A 300 -24.17 7.60 -4.50
C SER A 300 -25.11 8.80 -4.45
N GLY A 301 -24.75 9.93 -5.06
CA GLY A 301 -25.63 11.10 -5.22
C GLY A 301 -26.90 10.81 -6.00
N GLU A 302 -26.87 9.83 -6.91
CA GLU A 302 -27.96 9.42 -7.78
C GLU A 302 -28.85 8.33 -7.13
N LEU A 303 -28.38 7.74 -6.02
CA LEU A 303 -29.05 6.62 -5.37
C LEU A 303 -30.21 7.10 -4.49
N GLY A 304 -31.39 6.53 -4.70
CA GLY A 304 -32.52 6.64 -3.78
C GLY A 304 -32.29 5.81 -2.50
N PRO A 305 -33.21 5.94 -1.49
CA PRO A 305 -33.09 5.31 -0.18
C PRO A 305 -32.86 3.79 -0.23
N ALA A 306 -33.71 3.08 -0.98
CA ALA A 306 -33.61 1.62 -1.13
C ALA A 306 -32.27 1.18 -1.78
N ALA A 307 -31.80 1.90 -2.80
CA ALA A 307 -30.52 1.61 -3.45
C ALA A 307 -29.33 1.91 -2.53
N THR A 308 -29.42 3.00 -1.74
CA THR A 308 -28.43 3.34 -0.71
C THR A 308 -28.35 2.24 0.35
N LEU A 309 -29.49 1.77 0.86
CA LEU A 309 -29.52 0.68 1.84
C LEU A 309 -28.89 -0.60 1.28
N ARG A 310 -29.22 -0.96 0.04
CA ARG A 310 -28.60 -2.12 -0.63
C ARG A 310 -27.09 -1.98 -0.77
N LEU A 311 -26.58 -0.78 -1.09
CA LEU A 311 -25.13 -0.51 -1.13
C LEU A 311 -24.48 -0.72 0.23
N LEU A 312 -25.07 -0.18 1.32
CA LEU A 312 -24.59 -0.37 2.69
C LEU A 312 -24.52 -1.86 3.07
N VAL A 313 -25.56 -2.63 2.68
CA VAL A 313 -25.61 -4.09 2.94
C VAL A 313 -24.54 -4.83 2.14
N ARG A 314 -24.36 -4.54 0.83
CA ARG A 314 -23.31 -5.17 0.01
C ARG A 314 -21.89 -4.86 0.50
N CYS A 315 -21.69 -3.65 1.05
CA CYS A 315 -20.43 -3.28 1.70
C CYS A 315 -20.27 -3.90 3.11
N ASP A 316 -21.26 -4.65 3.61
CA ASP A 316 -21.29 -5.15 4.99
C ASP A 316 -21.15 -4.02 6.05
N ALA A 317 -21.60 -2.81 5.70
CA ALA A 317 -21.40 -1.59 6.49
C ALA A 317 -22.09 -1.64 7.85
N LEU A 318 -23.24 -2.34 7.92
CA LEU A 318 -24.02 -2.46 9.16
C LEU A 318 -23.32 -3.30 10.23
N ARG A 319 -22.53 -4.28 9.82
CA ARG A 319 -21.77 -5.16 10.72
C ARG A 319 -20.35 -4.66 10.97
N ARG A 320 -19.77 -3.97 10.00
CA ARG A 320 -18.37 -3.50 10.00
C ARG A 320 -18.28 -2.04 9.58
N PRO A 321 -18.81 -1.11 10.38
CA PRO A 321 -18.84 0.32 10.04
C PRO A 321 -17.44 0.92 9.83
N GLU A 322 -16.45 0.47 10.59
CA GLU A 322 -15.06 0.91 10.46
C GLU A 322 -14.45 0.49 9.11
N ARG A 323 -14.75 -0.73 8.64
CA ARG A 323 -14.33 -1.18 7.32
C ARG A 323 -15.01 -0.36 6.21
N PHE A 324 -16.27 0.01 6.40
CA PHE A 324 -16.96 0.85 5.44
C PHE A 324 -16.36 2.26 5.35
N GLU A 325 -15.89 2.82 6.46
CA GLU A 325 -15.13 4.08 6.44
C GLU A 325 -13.84 3.94 5.60
N GLN A 326 -13.16 2.81 5.66
CA GLN A 326 -12.01 2.52 4.80
C GLN A 326 -12.40 2.39 3.32
N VAL A 327 -13.58 1.82 3.00
CA VAL A 327 -14.14 1.81 1.63
C VAL A 327 -14.33 3.25 1.14
N LEU A 328 -14.93 4.12 1.95
CA LEU A 328 -15.14 5.51 1.61
C LEU A 328 -13.81 6.26 1.41
N GLN A 329 -12.83 5.99 2.26
CA GLN A 329 -11.48 6.55 2.12
C GLN A 329 -10.80 6.10 0.84
N ALA A 330 -10.90 4.83 0.45
CA ALA A 330 -10.37 4.31 -0.80
C ALA A 330 -11.00 5.01 -2.01
N CYS A 331 -12.33 5.11 -2.05
CA CYS A 331 -13.04 5.80 -3.10
C CYS A 331 -12.72 7.32 -3.16
N GLU A 332 -12.47 7.95 -2.02
CA GLU A 332 -12.01 9.34 -2.00
C GLU A 332 -10.60 9.49 -2.58
N CYS A 333 -9.69 8.57 -2.27
CA CYS A 333 -8.35 8.55 -2.85
C CYS A 333 -8.40 8.37 -4.38
N ASP A 334 -9.26 7.47 -4.87
CA ASP A 334 -9.51 7.27 -6.29
C ASP A 334 -10.03 8.55 -6.97
N ALA A 335 -11.08 9.15 -6.42
CA ALA A 335 -11.67 10.39 -6.97
C ALA A 335 -10.68 11.55 -7.03
N ARG A 336 -9.78 11.64 -6.06
CA ARG A 336 -8.75 12.69 -5.95
C ARG A 336 -7.43 12.32 -6.62
N GLY A 337 -7.27 11.09 -7.06
CA GLY A 337 -6.13 10.62 -7.86
C GLY A 337 -6.24 10.98 -9.33
N ARG A 338 -6.85 12.13 -9.67
CA ARG A 338 -7.10 12.61 -11.03
C ARG A 338 -6.47 13.98 -11.22
N THR A 339 -5.88 14.20 -12.36
CA THR A 339 -5.19 15.45 -12.68
C THR A 339 -6.10 16.67 -12.47
N GLY A 340 -5.68 17.60 -11.60
CA GLY A 340 -6.42 18.81 -11.28
C GLY A 340 -7.62 18.64 -10.34
N LEU A 341 -7.84 17.42 -9.82
CA LEU A 341 -8.94 17.13 -8.89
C LEU A 341 -8.45 16.73 -7.48
N GLU A 342 -7.17 16.90 -7.20
CA GLU A 342 -6.49 16.40 -5.99
C GLU A 342 -7.12 16.94 -4.69
N ASP A 343 -7.60 18.20 -4.73
CA ASP A 343 -8.17 18.87 -3.57
C ASP A 343 -9.70 19.07 -3.67
N ARG A 344 -10.34 18.52 -4.72
CA ARG A 344 -11.77 18.67 -4.93
C ARG A 344 -12.55 17.99 -3.79
N PRO A 345 -13.61 18.63 -3.25
CA PRO A 345 -14.50 17.99 -2.27
C PRO A 345 -15.07 16.66 -2.80
N TYR A 346 -15.20 15.67 -1.91
CA TYR A 346 -15.76 14.37 -2.24
C TYR A 346 -17.06 14.11 -1.44
N PRO A 347 -18.21 14.67 -1.88
CA PRO A 347 -19.48 14.57 -1.17
C PRO A 347 -19.98 13.15 -0.89
N PRO A 348 -19.67 12.12 -1.73
CA PRO A 348 -20.13 10.75 -1.46
C PRO A 348 -19.73 10.22 -0.09
N ARG A 349 -18.54 10.58 0.42
CA ARG A 349 -18.06 10.13 1.73
C ARG A 349 -18.99 10.58 2.85
N GLU A 350 -19.26 11.88 2.93
CA GLU A 350 -20.10 12.46 3.97
C GLU A 350 -21.56 11.97 3.84
N ARG A 351 -22.07 11.92 2.61
CA ARG A 351 -23.41 11.42 2.31
C ARG A 351 -23.62 10.00 2.82
N LEU A 352 -22.70 9.08 2.48
CA LEU A 352 -22.82 7.67 2.84
C LEU A 352 -22.51 7.42 4.32
N ALA A 353 -21.60 8.18 4.94
CA ALA A 353 -21.39 8.13 6.39
C ALA A 353 -22.63 8.54 7.17
N ARG A 354 -23.31 9.63 6.75
CA ARG A 354 -24.60 10.05 7.35
C ARG A 354 -25.70 9.01 7.12
N ALA A 355 -25.78 8.42 5.93
CA ALA A 355 -26.72 7.36 5.62
C ALA A 355 -26.52 6.14 6.53
N LEU A 356 -25.25 5.71 6.73
CA LEU A 356 -24.93 4.60 7.63
C LEU A 356 -25.33 4.93 9.09
N ALA A 357 -24.98 6.10 9.59
CA ALA A 357 -25.33 6.52 10.95
C ALA A 357 -26.86 6.51 11.17
N CYS A 358 -27.61 7.00 10.18
CA CYS A 358 -29.08 6.97 10.20
C CYS A 358 -29.62 5.53 10.30
N VAL A 359 -29.10 4.61 9.48
CA VAL A 359 -29.56 3.21 9.45
C VAL A 359 -29.19 2.46 10.74
N LEU A 360 -28.02 2.74 11.31
CA LEU A 360 -27.58 2.16 12.58
C LEU A 360 -28.39 2.67 13.78
N GLY A 361 -28.94 3.89 13.69
CA GLY A 361 -29.78 4.48 14.71
C GLY A 361 -31.24 3.95 14.72
N VAL A 362 -31.60 3.06 13.78
CA VAL A 362 -32.96 2.48 13.75
C VAL A 362 -33.12 1.45 14.86
N ASP A 363 -34.15 1.59 15.69
CA ASP A 363 -34.55 0.58 16.66
C ASP A 363 -35.13 -0.63 15.94
N THR A 364 -34.27 -1.60 15.68
CA THR A 364 -34.63 -2.82 14.95
C THR A 364 -35.45 -3.78 15.82
N ALA A 365 -35.33 -3.69 17.15
CA ALA A 365 -36.09 -4.52 18.07
C ALA A 365 -37.56 -4.06 18.07
N ALA A 366 -37.80 -2.76 18.24
CA ALA A 366 -39.16 -2.19 18.15
C ALA A 366 -39.83 -2.44 16.80
N ALA A 367 -39.06 -2.34 15.69
CA ALA A 367 -39.55 -2.65 14.34
C ALA A 367 -39.94 -4.13 14.18
N ALA A 368 -39.17 -5.04 14.74
CA ALA A 368 -39.43 -6.47 14.74
C ALA A 368 -40.65 -6.84 15.61
N GLU A 369 -40.77 -6.30 16.81
CA GLU A 369 -41.87 -6.48 17.71
C GLU A 369 -43.22 -5.98 17.11
N ALA A 370 -43.20 -4.77 16.54
CA ALA A 370 -44.35 -4.22 15.85
C ALA A 370 -44.80 -5.08 14.65
N ALA A 371 -43.87 -5.69 13.92
CA ALA A 371 -44.19 -6.60 12.83
C ALA A 371 -44.79 -7.93 13.36
N ALA A 372 -44.20 -8.50 14.40
CA ALA A 372 -44.65 -9.73 15.03
C ALA A 372 -46.10 -9.56 15.61
N ALA A 373 -46.39 -8.41 16.23
CA ALA A 373 -47.71 -8.06 16.74
C ALA A 373 -48.79 -8.00 15.62
N ARG A 374 -48.37 -7.70 14.37
CA ARG A 374 -49.21 -7.74 13.17
C ARG A 374 -49.28 -9.11 12.50
N GLY A 375 -48.69 -10.14 13.10
CA GLY A 375 -48.70 -11.53 12.61
C GLY A 375 -47.54 -11.90 11.68
N ALA A 376 -46.56 -11.02 11.48
CA ALA A 376 -45.37 -11.31 10.67
C ALA A 376 -44.53 -12.39 11.33
N ARG A 377 -43.97 -13.31 10.54
CA ARG A 377 -43.09 -14.42 11.02
C ARG A 377 -41.92 -14.62 10.09
N GLY A 378 -40.79 -15.06 10.66
CA GLY A 378 -39.58 -15.43 9.92
C GLY A 378 -39.09 -14.30 8.99
N PRO A 379 -39.00 -14.52 7.67
CA PRO A 379 -38.48 -13.54 6.72
C PRO A 379 -39.25 -12.19 6.72
N GLN A 380 -40.54 -12.19 7.00
CA GLN A 380 -41.37 -10.99 7.04
C GLN A 380 -40.93 -10.00 8.14
N ILE A 381 -40.40 -10.50 9.26
CA ILE A 381 -39.81 -9.64 10.30
C ILE A 381 -38.55 -8.95 9.76
N GLY A 382 -37.69 -9.68 9.03
CA GLY A 382 -36.53 -9.12 8.37
C GLY A 382 -36.89 -8.02 7.36
N GLU A 383 -37.94 -8.23 6.56
CA GLU A 383 -38.45 -7.24 5.61
C GLU A 383 -38.96 -5.98 6.33
N ALA A 384 -39.67 -6.14 7.46
CA ALA A 384 -40.15 -5.01 8.26
C ALA A 384 -38.99 -4.18 8.83
N VAL A 385 -37.91 -4.83 9.29
CA VAL A 385 -36.68 -4.14 9.73
C VAL A 385 -36.00 -3.40 8.57
N GLN A 386 -35.91 -4.02 7.40
CA GLN A 386 -35.36 -3.35 6.21
C GLN A 386 -36.21 -2.14 5.80
N HIS A 387 -37.54 -2.29 5.84
CA HIS A 387 -38.47 -1.19 5.55
C HIS A 387 -38.29 -0.03 6.56
N ALA A 388 -38.13 -0.32 7.86
CA ALA A 388 -37.89 0.71 8.86
C ALA A 388 -36.59 1.49 8.60
N ARG A 389 -35.51 0.79 8.20
CA ARG A 389 -34.24 1.40 7.79
C ARG A 389 -34.40 2.28 6.55
N GLU A 390 -35.15 1.80 5.57
CA GLU A 390 -35.42 2.55 4.34
C GLU A 390 -36.20 3.82 4.63
N GLN A 391 -37.26 3.76 5.48
CA GLN A 391 -38.02 4.92 5.91
C GLN A 391 -37.19 5.95 6.67
N ALA A 392 -36.20 5.50 7.47
CA ALA A 392 -35.28 6.41 8.13
C ALA A 392 -34.40 7.15 7.10
N LEU A 393 -33.92 6.45 6.07
CA LEU A 393 -33.15 7.07 4.97
C LEU A 393 -34.00 8.07 4.16
N VAL A 394 -35.27 7.77 3.89
CA VAL A 394 -36.17 8.72 3.23
C VAL A 394 -36.21 10.04 3.99
N ARG A 395 -36.46 10.00 5.31
CA ARG A 395 -36.48 11.20 6.15
C ARG A 395 -35.18 11.99 6.12
N THR A 396 -34.05 11.29 6.22
CA THR A 396 -32.72 11.93 6.24
C THR A 396 -32.33 12.55 4.90
N LEU A 397 -32.63 11.88 3.78
CA LEU A 397 -32.30 12.39 2.44
C LEU A 397 -33.22 13.56 2.04
N VAL A 398 -34.48 13.53 2.41
CA VAL A 398 -35.43 14.66 2.19
C VAL A 398 -35.02 15.88 3.01
N GLN A 399 -34.66 15.70 4.29
CA GLN A 399 -34.15 16.79 5.13
C GLN A 399 -32.87 17.41 4.60
N GLY A 400 -31.96 16.61 4.07
CA GLY A 400 -30.72 17.09 3.44
C GLY A 400 -30.98 17.92 2.17
N LEU A 401 -31.99 17.58 1.39
CA LEU A 401 -32.39 18.35 0.22
C LEU A 401 -33.01 19.71 0.63
N VAL A 402 -33.81 19.75 1.68
CA VAL A 402 -34.42 20.98 2.20
C VAL A 402 -33.36 21.93 2.79
N GLN A 403 -32.37 21.41 3.51
CA GLN A 403 -31.26 22.22 4.06
C GLN A 403 -30.28 22.74 2.99
N GLY A 404 -30.13 22.03 1.87
CA GLY A 404 -29.34 22.50 0.72
C GLY A 404 -30.07 23.52 -0.16
N LEU A 405 -31.35 23.73 0.03
CA LEU A 405 -32.18 24.67 -0.71
C LEU A 405 -32.37 26.03 0.01
N VAL A 406 -31.75 26.27 1.17
CA VAL A 406 -31.73 27.61 1.78
C VAL A 406 -30.76 28.49 1.00
N PRO A 407 -31.22 29.47 0.22
CA PRO A 407 -30.34 30.35 -0.54
C PRO A 407 -29.59 31.24 0.44
N GLY A 408 -28.25 31.10 0.42
CA GLY A 408 -27.38 32.11 1.00
C GLY A 408 -27.51 33.41 0.24
N GLN A 409 -27.90 34.46 0.95
CA GLN A 409 -27.67 35.89 0.71
C GLN A 409 -28.17 36.47 -0.62
N ALA A 410 -29.31 37.08 -0.60
CA ALA A 410 -29.60 38.24 -1.43
C ALA A 410 -28.55 39.32 -1.15
N GLN A 411 -27.62 39.57 -2.09
CA GLN A 411 -26.83 40.77 -2.10
C GLN A 411 -27.78 41.93 -2.42
N GLU A 412 -28.00 42.81 -1.45
CA GLU A 412 -28.56 44.14 -1.69
C GLU A 412 -27.65 44.88 -2.70
N VAL A 413 -28.17 45.06 -3.88
CA VAL A 413 -27.67 46.07 -4.82
C VAL A 413 -28.25 47.39 -4.34
N GLY A 414 -27.49 48.09 -3.50
CA GLY A 414 -27.74 49.49 -3.15
C GLY A 414 -27.43 50.42 -4.34
N ARG A 415 -28.32 51.34 -4.55
CA ARG A 415 -28.39 52.43 -5.53
C ARG A 415 -27.09 53.17 -5.77
#